data_84a4227b3773b16dc97a4ef9d4682d79
#
_entry.id   84a4227b3773b16dc97a4ef9d4682d79
#
_cell.length_a   1.000
_cell.length_b   1.000
_cell.length_c   1.000
_cell.angle_alpha   90.00
_cell.angle_beta   90.00
_cell.angle_gamma   90.00
#
_symmetry.space_group_name_H-M   'P 1'
#
loop_
_entity.id
_entity.type
_entity.pdbx_description
1 polymer ?
#
loop_
_entity_poly.entity_id
_entity_poly.type
_entity_poly.pdbx_seq_one_letter_code
_entity_poly.pdbx_strand_id
1 'polypeptide(L)'
;MRRKLWRWIKRRPWWVKALLIVAIPVAALNLAVAYFGSSRVFVLSPFHLKEKAEALGEYAAHRPTCIFESHEQDLALEVEAAGRRHKLPPGLLAAVVAVESGTHAHRISPTGAMGPAQLMPGTARQLDVQDPFDPRESVDGSARYLAQQLDRYHSIPLAVAAYNAGPGNVRRSVPRNGETELYVAKVMAEYKRRRPTPPPAKAKAEKPRRAKSAPEERAEARERAGSRYTQ
;
A
#
# COMPACT_ATOMS: atom_id res chain seq x y z
N MET A 1 -4.51 -34.35 -34.31
CA MET A 1 -5.42 -33.39 -33.62
C MET A 1 -5.67 -32.10 -34.41
N ARG A 2 -4.66 -31.38 -34.92
CA ARG A 2 -4.77 -30.09 -35.63
C ARG A 2 -5.76 -30.08 -36.81
N ARG A 3 -5.79 -31.14 -37.65
CA ARG A 3 -6.69 -31.24 -38.83
C ARG A 3 -8.18 -31.40 -38.48
N LYS A 4 -8.51 -32.03 -37.32
CA LYS A 4 -9.92 -32.18 -36.86
C LYS A 4 -10.48 -30.86 -36.31
N LEU A 5 -9.65 -30.14 -35.53
CA LEU A 5 -10.01 -28.83 -34.99
C LEU A 5 -10.24 -27.80 -36.10
N TRP A 6 -9.35 -27.76 -37.11
CA TRP A 6 -9.48 -26.81 -38.22
C TRP A 6 -10.73 -27.07 -39.09
N ARG A 7 -11.08 -28.36 -39.33
CA ARG A 7 -12.35 -28.72 -40.01
C ARG A 7 -13.59 -28.33 -39.18
N TRP A 8 -13.53 -28.46 -37.88
CA TRP A 8 -14.58 -28.07 -36.95
C TRP A 8 -14.80 -26.53 -37.00
N ILE A 9 -13.74 -25.73 -36.94
CA ILE A 9 -13.80 -24.27 -37.00
C ILE A 9 -14.35 -23.80 -38.36
N LYS A 10 -13.96 -24.39 -39.48
CA LYS A 10 -14.46 -24.01 -40.80
C LYS A 10 -15.97 -24.16 -40.95
N ARG A 11 -16.57 -25.14 -40.27
CA ARG A 11 -18.02 -25.43 -40.35
C ARG A 11 -18.87 -24.55 -39.43
N ARG A 12 -18.26 -23.73 -38.57
CA ARG A 12 -19.01 -22.86 -37.69
C ARG A 12 -19.43 -21.57 -38.39
N PRO A 13 -20.57 -20.98 -37.98
CA PRO A 13 -21.02 -19.71 -38.51
C PRO A 13 -20.02 -18.63 -38.23
N TRP A 14 -20.03 -17.56 -39.01
CA TRP A 14 -19.03 -16.49 -38.97
C TRP A 14 -18.90 -15.84 -37.58
N TRP A 15 -20.02 -15.67 -36.88
CA TRP A 15 -20.04 -15.09 -35.53
C TRP A 15 -19.29 -15.94 -34.49
N VAL A 16 -19.32 -17.30 -34.61
CA VAL A 16 -18.50 -18.18 -33.73
C VAL A 16 -17.04 -18.01 -34.03
N LYS A 17 -16.65 -17.82 -35.28
CA LYS A 17 -15.26 -17.56 -35.66
C LYS A 17 -14.79 -16.22 -35.12
N ALA A 18 -15.62 -15.17 -35.22
CA ALA A 18 -15.34 -13.85 -34.68
C ALA A 18 -15.19 -13.91 -33.14
N LEU A 19 -16.09 -14.64 -32.45
CA LEU A 19 -15.97 -14.84 -31.00
C LEU A 19 -14.67 -15.54 -30.62
N LEU A 20 -14.23 -16.58 -31.33
CA LEU A 20 -12.98 -17.30 -31.05
C LEU A 20 -11.74 -16.43 -31.31
N ILE A 21 -11.78 -15.60 -32.36
CA ILE A 21 -10.68 -14.66 -32.67
C ILE A 21 -10.46 -13.64 -31.52
N VAL A 22 -11.53 -13.24 -30.84
CA VAL A 22 -11.44 -12.31 -29.71
C VAL A 22 -11.19 -13.04 -28.40
N ALA A 23 -11.94 -14.10 -28.12
CA ALA A 23 -11.88 -14.79 -26.83
C ALA A 23 -10.53 -15.48 -26.56
N ILE A 24 -9.89 -16.04 -27.60
CA ILE A 24 -8.61 -16.74 -27.43
C ILE A 24 -7.48 -15.77 -27.01
N PRO A 25 -7.24 -14.62 -27.68
CA PRO A 25 -6.24 -13.66 -27.23
C PRO A 25 -6.54 -13.08 -25.85
N VAL A 26 -7.83 -12.78 -25.56
CA VAL A 26 -8.25 -12.28 -24.25
C VAL A 26 -7.97 -13.30 -23.16
N ALA A 27 -8.30 -14.58 -23.38
CA ALA A 27 -8.01 -15.65 -22.44
C ALA A 27 -6.49 -15.84 -22.27
N ALA A 28 -5.72 -15.84 -23.34
CA ALA A 28 -4.28 -15.98 -23.30
C ALA A 28 -3.61 -14.86 -22.50
N LEU A 29 -4.03 -13.60 -22.72
CA LEU A 29 -3.52 -12.45 -21.98
C LEU A 29 -3.86 -12.55 -20.48
N ASN A 30 -5.10 -12.89 -20.14
CA ASN A 30 -5.50 -13.03 -18.74
C ASN A 30 -4.78 -14.19 -18.04
N LEU A 31 -4.56 -15.32 -18.74
CA LEU A 31 -3.78 -16.44 -18.21
C LEU A 31 -2.31 -16.05 -18.01
N ALA A 32 -1.73 -15.28 -18.93
CA ALA A 32 -0.37 -14.77 -18.76
C ALA A 32 -0.25 -13.87 -17.51
N VAL A 33 -1.18 -12.93 -17.33
CA VAL A 33 -1.22 -12.08 -16.12
C VAL A 33 -1.41 -12.91 -14.86
N ALA A 34 -2.26 -13.93 -14.88
CA ALA A 34 -2.46 -14.81 -13.72
C ALA A 34 -1.21 -15.65 -13.39
N TYR A 35 -0.50 -16.09 -14.40
CA TYR A 35 0.70 -16.92 -14.23
C TYR A 35 1.92 -16.11 -13.77
N PHE A 36 2.24 -15.02 -14.48
CA PHE A 36 3.41 -14.19 -14.18
C PHE A 36 3.16 -13.22 -13.02
N GLY A 37 1.95 -12.69 -12.90
CA GLY A 37 1.61 -11.70 -11.88
C GLY A 37 1.17 -12.29 -10.54
N SER A 38 1.14 -13.61 -10.39
CA SER A 38 0.67 -14.30 -9.17
C SER A 38 -0.72 -13.85 -8.69
N SER A 39 -1.57 -13.36 -9.59
CA SER A 39 -2.90 -12.86 -9.28
C SER A 39 -3.99 -13.72 -9.90
N ARG A 40 -5.13 -13.82 -9.19
CA ARG A 40 -6.32 -14.51 -9.73
C ARG A 40 -7.09 -13.54 -10.62
N VAL A 41 -7.16 -13.86 -11.90
CA VAL A 41 -7.86 -13.04 -12.91
C VAL A 41 -8.98 -13.85 -13.54
N PHE A 42 -10.11 -13.22 -13.81
CA PHE A 42 -11.15 -13.87 -14.62
C PHE A 42 -10.65 -14.01 -16.07
N VAL A 43 -10.54 -15.26 -16.53
CA VAL A 43 -9.83 -15.63 -17.78
C VAL A 43 -10.40 -14.95 -19.04
N LEU A 44 -11.64 -14.55 -19.04
CA LEU A 44 -12.28 -13.87 -20.18
C LEU A 44 -12.54 -12.37 -19.93
N SER A 45 -11.92 -11.77 -18.90
CA SER A 45 -12.11 -10.34 -18.62
C SER A 45 -11.62 -9.47 -19.78
N PRO A 46 -12.50 -8.75 -20.48
CA PRO A 46 -12.13 -7.85 -21.58
C PRO A 46 -11.62 -6.49 -21.08
N PHE A 47 -11.69 -6.26 -19.76
CA PHE A 47 -11.32 -4.98 -19.19
C PHE A 47 -9.80 -4.86 -18.99
N HIS A 48 -9.29 -3.64 -19.13
CA HIS A 48 -7.87 -3.32 -18.93
C HIS A 48 -6.91 -4.14 -19.80
N LEU A 49 -7.32 -4.50 -21.02
CA LEU A 49 -6.46 -5.30 -21.92
C LEU A 49 -5.17 -4.59 -22.30
N LYS A 50 -5.24 -3.27 -22.52
CA LYS A 50 -4.09 -2.44 -22.84
C LYS A 50 -3.10 -2.40 -21.69
N GLU A 51 -3.57 -2.08 -20.50
CA GLU A 51 -2.76 -1.99 -19.28
C GLU A 51 -2.13 -3.35 -18.93
N LYS A 52 -2.88 -4.44 -19.09
CA LYS A 52 -2.35 -5.80 -18.91
C LYS A 52 -1.26 -6.14 -19.92
N ALA A 53 -1.45 -5.77 -21.18
CA ALA A 53 -0.46 -6.01 -22.23
C ALA A 53 0.80 -5.17 -22.00
N GLU A 54 0.66 -3.90 -21.62
CA GLU A 54 1.77 -3.03 -21.23
C GLU A 54 2.51 -3.61 -20.02
N ALA A 55 1.82 -3.99 -18.95
CA ALA A 55 2.44 -4.58 -17.76
C ALA A 55 3.21 -5.87 -18.04
N LEU A 56 2.70 -6.74 -18.93
CA LEU A 56 3.42 -7.94 -19.34
C LEU A 56 4.61 -7.60 -20.25
N GLY A 57 4.50 -6.56 -21.06
CA GLY A 57 5.61 -6.03 -21.86
C GLY A 57 6.75 -5.52 -20.98
N GLU A 58 6.44 -4.71 -19.98
CA GLU A 58 7.40 -4.24 -18.98
C GLU A 58 8.03 -5.42 -18.21
N TYR A 59 7.22 -6.37 -17.76
CA TYR A 59 7.72 -7.57 -17.08
C TYR A 59 8.67 -8.38 -17.97
N ALA A 60 8.39 -8.48 -19.28
CA ALA A 60 9.25 -9.21 -20.21
C ALA A 60 10.54 -8.44 -20.56
N ALA A 61 10.46 -7.10 -20.63
CA ALA A 61 11.60 -6.23 -20.93
C ALA A 61 12.60 -6.17 -19.75
N HIS A 62 12.07 -6.07 -18.56
CA HIS A 62 12.85 -6.00 -17.31
C HIS A 62 12.93 -7.33 -16.62
N ARG A 63 12.88 -8.43 -17.40
CA ARG A 63 12.95 -9.79 -16.82
C ARG A 63 13.87 -9.79 -15.64
N PRO A 64 13.31 -9.91 -14.43
CA PRO A 64 14.10 -9.69 -13.24
C PRO A 64 15.15 -10.77 -13.20
N THR A 65 16.38 -10.37 -13.24
CA THR A 65 17.51 -11.14 -12.73
C THR A 65 17.22 -11.61 -11.31
N CYS A 66 16.26 -10.97 -10.67
CA CYS A 66 15.80 -11.22 -9.30
C CYS A 66 14.69 -12.28 -9.13
N ILE A 67 14.35 -13.09 -10.13
CA ILE A 67 13.47 -14.26 -9.90
C ILE A 67 14.03 -15.20 -8.81
N PHE A 68 15.31 -15.12 -8.53
CA PHE A 68 16.01 -15.97 -7.56
C PHE A 68 16.39 -15.27 -6.25
N GLU A 69 16.16 -13.99 -6.12
CA GLU A 69 16.53 -13.25 -4.91
C GLU A 69 15.27 -12.84 -4.14
N SER A 70 14.96 -13.63 -3.12
CA SER A 70 13.89 -13.37 -2.14
C SER A 70 14.29 -12.21 -1.21
N HIS A 71 14.01 -10.97 -1.61
CA HIS A 71 14.45 -9.78 -0.87
C HIS A 71 13.29 -9.08 -0.17
N GLU A 72 12.45 -9.83 0.56
CA GLU A 72 11.44 -9.18 1.43
C GLU A 72 12.10 -8.24 2.46
N GLN A 73 13.27 -8.61 2.96
CA GLN A 73 14.02 -7.77 3.90
C GLN A 73 14.55 -6.50 3.21
N ASP A 74 15.07 -6.63 1.99
CA ASP A 74 15.57 -5.49 1.22
C ASP A 74 14.43 -4.56 0.82
N LEU A 75 13.27 -5.10 0.45
CA LEU A 75 12.09 -4.29 0.17
C LEU A 75 11.63 -3.49 1.41
N ALA A 76 11.63 -4.10 2.59
CA ALA A 76 11.25 -3.40 3.82
C ALA A 76 12.20 -2.25 4.15
N LEU A 77 13.51 -2.47 3.99
CA LEU A 77 14.54 -1.43 4.19
C LEU A 77 14.37 -0.30 3.18
N GLU A 78 14.12 -0.61 1.90
CA GLU A 78 13.91 0.39 0.87
C GLU A 78 12.64 1.20 1.10
N VAL A 79 11.54 0.56 1.52
CA VAL A 79 10.29 1.24 1.89
C VAL A 79 10.51 2.25 3.03
N GLU A 80 11.26 1.87 4.05
CA GLU A 80 11.58 2.80 5.13
C GLU A 80 12.50 3.93 4.67
N ALA A 81 13.51 3.62 3.86
CA ALA A 81 14.44 4.61 3.33
C ALA A 81 13.72 5.63 2.44
N ALA A 82 12.88 5.16 1.51
CA ALA A 82 12.07 6.02 0.65
C ALA A 82 11.08 6.88 1.45
N GLY A 83 10.43 6.29 2.45
CA GLY A 83 9.54 7.03 3.35
C GLY A 83 10.25 8.19 4.05
N ARG A 84 11.49 7.99 4.51
CA ARG A 84 12.30 9.04 5.11
C ARG A 84 12.76 10.09 4.09
N ARG A 85 13.24 9.66 2.90
CA ARG A 85 13.64 10.57 1.81
C ARG A 85 12.54 11.56 1.44
N HIS A 86 11.33 11.05 1.31
CA HIS A 86 10.15 11.84 0.93
C HIS A 86 9.36 12.40 2.11
N LYS A 87 9.91 12.38 3.33
CA LYS A 87 9.32 12.94 4.56
C LYS A 87 7.91 12.45 4.87
N LEU A 88 7.62 11.21 4.52
CA LEU A 88 6.34 10.59 4.81
C LEU A 88 6.21 10.28 6.31
N PRO A 89 5.00 10.31 6.87
CA PRO A 89 4.76 9.83 8.23
C PRO A 89 5.29 8.39 8.42
N PRO A 90 6.04 8.10 9.48
CA PRO A 90 6.64 6.79 9.71
C PRO A 90 5.62 5.66 9.61
N GLY A 91 5.92 4.64 8.81
CA GLY A 91 5.06 3.48 8.59
C GLY A 91 3.95 3.67 7.56
N LEU A 92 3.71 4.88 7.04
CA LEU A 92 2.64 5.12 6.08
C LEU A 92 2.90 4.45 4.73
N LEU A 93 4.11 4.63 4.17
CA LEU A 93 4.48 3.98 2.91
C LEU A 93 4.46 2.46 3.04
N ALA A 94 4.96 1.93 4.15
CA ALA A 94 4.92 0.50 4.43
C ALA A 94 3.49 -0.05 4.50
N ALA A 95 2.55 0.73 5.02
CA ALA A 95 1.14 0.35 5.04
C ALA A 95 0.55 0.33 3.62
N VAL A 96 0.88 1.30 2.77
CA VAL A 96 0.45 1.34 1.37
C VAL A 96 1.00 0.13 0.62
N VAL A 97 2.32 -0.10 0.63
CA VAL A 97 2.96 -1.22 -0.08
C VAL A 97 2.42 -2.58 0.38
N ALA A 98 2.18 -2.75 1.69
CA ALA A 98 1.61 -3.99 2.22
C ALA A 98 0.20 -4.26 1.69
N VAL A 99 -0.63 -3.23 1.53
CA VAL A 99 -1.99 -3.36 0.99
C VAL A 99 -1.97 -3.57 -0.52
N GLU A 100 -1.05 -2.93 -1.24
CA GLU A 100 -0.93 -3.01 -2.69
C GLU A 100 -0.51 -4.41 -3.15
N SER A 101 0.64 -4.85 -2.75
CA SER A 101 1.24 -6.10 -3.27
C SER A 101 1.33 -7.22 -2.25
N GLY A 102 1.15 -6.93 -0.95
CA GLY A 102 1.51 -7.85 0.12
C GLY A 102 3.03 -8.11 0.14
N THR A 103 3.82 -7.08 -0.24
CA THR A 103 5.29 -7.12 -0.36
C THR A 103 5.86 -7.95 -1.54
N HIS A 104 5.01 -8.33 -2.52
CA HIS A 104 5.46 -9.09 -3.69
C HIS A 104 5.99 -8.15 -4.79
N ALA A 105 7.29 -8.20 -5.04
CA ALA A 105 7.96 -7.32 -6.01
C ALA A 105 7.48 -7.52 -7.46
N HIS A 106 7.10 -8.73 -7.84
CA HIS A 106 6.74 -9.07 -9.24
C HIS A 106 5.23 -9.20 -9.48
N ARG A 107 4.40 -8.62 -8.62
CA ARG A 107 2.96 -8.71 -8.77
C ARG A 107 2.46 -7.87 -9.96
N ILE A 108 1.58 -8.48 -10.78
CA ILE A 108 0.74 -7.78 -11.75
C ILE A 108 -0.72 -7.99 -11.32
N SER A 109 -1.47 -6.89 -11.16
CA SER A 109 -2.89 -6.98 -10.80
C SER A 109 -3.77 -7.34 -12.00
N PRO A 110 -5.04 -7.74 -11.76
CA PRO A 110 -6.02 -7.93 -12.83
C PRO A 110 -6.28 -6.67 -13.67
N THR A 111 -5.94 -5.51 -13.19
CA THR A 111 -6.06 -4.23 -13.90
C THR A 111 -4.78 -3.80 -14.61
N GLY A 112 -3.67 -4.53 -14.43
CA GLY A 112 -2.37 -4.20 -15.01
C GLY A 112 -1.49 -3.31 -14.13
N ALA A 113 -1.79 -3.18 -12.84
CA ALA A 113 -0.89 -2.52 -11.90
C ALA A 113 0.33 -3.40 -11.59
N MET A 114 1.51 -2.81 -11.45
CA MET A 114 2.80 -3.50 -11.49
C MET A 114 3.63 -3.29 -10.24
N GLY A 115 4.34 -4.33 -9.85
CA GLY A 115 5.40 -4.30 -8.84
C GLY A 115 4.93 -4.14 -7.40
N PRO A 116 5.85 -3.85 -6.48
CA PRO A 116 5.56 -3.78 -5.05
C PRO A 116 4.60 -2.64 -4.68
N ALA A 117 4.64 -1.53 -5.39
CA ALA A 117 3.79 -0.37 -5.17
C ALA A 117 2.54 -0.33 -6.07
N GLN A 118 2.32 -1.36 -6.90
CA GLN A 118 1.18 -1.50 -7.81
C GLN A 118 0.91 -0.26 -8.67
N LEU A 119 1.96 0.24 -9.32
CA LEU A 119 1.85 1.38 -10.22
C LEU A 119 1.19 0.95 -11.54
N MET A 120 0.17 1.69 -11.96
CA MET A 120 -0.37 1.56 -13.31
C MET A 120 0.67 2.02 -14.34
N PRO A 121 0.73 1.43 -15.56
CA PRO A 121 1.72 1.80 -16.58
C PRO A 121 1.79 3.30 -16.85
N GLY A 122 0.63 3.97 -16.92
CA GLY A 122 0.56 5.42 -17.08
C GLY A 122 1.15 6.19 -15.90
N THR A 123 0.91 5.70 -14.68
CA THR A 123 1.44 6.32 -13.45
C THR A 123 2.95 6.12 -13.35
N ALA A 124 3.47 4.92 -13.67
CA ALA A 124 4.90 4.65 -13.69
C ALA A 124 5.63 5.63 -14.62
N ARG A 125 5.12 5.82 -15.85
CA ARG A 125 5.67 6.81 -16.78
C ARG A 125 5.61 8.25 -16.26
N GLN A 126 4.52 8.67 -15.63
CA GLN A 126 4.39 10.01 -15.03
C GLN A 126 5.37 10.26 -13.87
N LEU A 127 5.77 9.19 -13.21
CA LEU A 127 6.70 9.22 -12.09
C LEU A 127 8.15 8.94 -12.51
N ASP A 128 8.45 8.83 -13.81
CA ASP A 128 9.77 8.47 -14.33
C ASP A 128 10.32 7.17 -13.70
N VAL A 129 9.45 6.22 -13.41
CA VAL A 129 9.82 4.87 -12.96
C VAL A 129 10.08 4.04 -14.21
N GLN A 130 11.34 3.66 -14.42
CA GLN A 130 11.77 2.92 -15.61
C GLN A 130 11.45 1.44 -15.47
N ASP A 131 11.75 0.86 -14.29
CA ASP A 131 11.39 -0.52 -13.96
C ASP A 131 10.41 -0.56 -12.78
N PRO A 132 9.10 -0.74 -13.05
CA PRO A 132 8.09 -0.85 -11.98
C PRO A 132 8.24 -2.09 -11.09
N PHE A 133 9.05 -3.08 -11.50
CA PHE A 133 9.33 -4.29 -10.74
C PHE A 133 10.62 -4.18 -9.92
N ASP A 134 11.49 -3.20 -10.21
CA ASP A 134 12.61 -2.87 -9.33
C ASP A 134 12.08 -2.25 -8.02
N PRO A 135 12.40 -2.85 -6.86
CA PRO A 135 11.90 -2.35 -5.57
C PRO A 135 12.29 -0.91 -5.27
N ARG A 136 13.49 -0.48 -5.66
CA ARG A 136 13.98 0.89 -5.38
C ARG A 136 13.22 1.92 -6.19
N GLU A 137 13.14 1.70 -7.52
CA GLU A 137 12.47 2.64 -8.42
C GLU A 137 10.98 2.71 -8.12
N SER A 138 10.32 1.56 -8.00
CA SER A 138 8.90 1.46 -7.74
C SER A 138 8.49 2.09 -6.41
N VAL A 139 9.24 1.79 -5.34
CA VAL A 139 8.95 2.31 -4.00
C VAL A 139 9.30 3.79 -3.89
N ASP A 140 10.40 4.25 -4.49
CA ASP A 140 10.75 5.67 -4.47
C ASP A 140 9.75 6.53 -5.25
N GLY A 141 9.37 6.08 -6.46
CA GLY A 141 8.31 6.73 -7.24
C GLY A 141 6.98 6.79 -6.50
N SER A 142 6.61 5.70 -5.85
CA SER A 142 5.42 5.60 -5.00
C SER A 142 5.48 6.55 -3.80
N ALA A 143 6.61 6.63 -3.11
CA ALA A 143 6.83 7.53 -1.99
C ALA A 143 6.69 8.99 -2.40
N ARG A 144 7.30 9.36 -3.53
CA ARG A 144 7.19 10.70 -4.13
C ARG A 144 5.73 11.03 -4.47
N TYR A 145 5.02 10.10 -5.08
CA TYR A 145 3.62 10.28 -5.44
C TYR A 145 2.73 10.45 -4.20
N LEU A 146 2.92 9.62 -3.19
CA LEU A 146 2.18 9.72 -1.93
C LEU A 146 2.46 11.04 -1.19
N ALA A 147 3.72 11.51 -1.20
CA ALA A 147 4.09 12.80 -0.63
C ALA A 147 3.38 13.97 -1.35
N GLN A 148 3.33 13.95 -2.69
CA GLN A 148 2.58 14.93 -3.47
C GLN A 148 1.08 14.94 -3.09
N GLN A 149 0.49 13.77 -2.85
CA GLN A 149 -0.90 13.72 -2.42
C GLN A 149 -1.08 14.24 -0.99
N LEU A 150 -0.14 13.98 -0.09
CA LEU A 150 -0.16 14.54 1.28
C LEU A 150 -0.06 16.07 1.27
N ASP A 151 0.82 16.62 0.45
CA ASP A 151 0.98 18.06 0.29
C ASP A 151 -0.29 18.70 -0.31
N ARG A 152 -0.94 18.00 -1.23
CA ARG A 152 -2.18 18.48 -1.86
C ARG A 152 -3.38 18.46 -0.93
N TYR A 153 -3.55 17.41 -0.15
CA TYR A 153 -4.78 17.19 0.62
C TYR A 153 -4.64 17.50 2.11
N HIS A 154 -3.42 17.60 2.63
CA HIS A 154 -3.12 17.78 4.06
C HIS A 154 -3.86 16.80 4.99
N SER A 155 -4.18 15.62 4.46
CA SER A 155 -4.97 14.57 5.11
C SER A 155 -4.51 13.20 4.65
N ILE A 156 -4.04 12.36 5.57
CA ILE A 156 -3.61 11.00 5.24
C ILE A 156 -4.72 10.19 4.56
N PRO A 157 -5.97 10.14 5.06
CA PRO A 157 -7.03 9.40 4.38
C PRO A 157 -7.31 9.87 2.95
N LEU A 158 -7.27 11.20 2.71
CA LEU A 158 -7.50 11.75 1.37
C LEU A 158 -6.30 11.50 0.44
N ALA A 159 -5.08 11.60 0.95
CA ALA A 159 -3.87 11.27 0.18
C ALA A 159 -3.86 9.79 -0.23
N VAL A 160 -4.21 8.90 0.68
CA VAL A 160 -4.34 7.46 0.41
C VAL A 160 -5.47 7.18 -0.59
N ALA A 161 -6.61 7.88 -0.48
CA ALA A 161 -7.68 7.78 -1.47
C ALA A 161 -7.23 8.25 -2.85
N ALA A 162 -6.47 9.35 -2.92
CA ALA A 162 -5.93 9.89 -4.17
C ALA A 162 -4.86 8.99 -4.78
N TYR A 163 -4.08 8.31 -3.96
CA TYR A 163 -3.13 7.29 -4.42
C TYR A 163 -3.85 6.18 -5.20
N ASN A 164 -4.94 5.63 -4.66
CA ASN A 164 -5.71 4.55 -5.26
C ASN A 164 -6.60 5.02 -6.43
N ALA A 165 -7.42 6.03 -6.20
CA ALA A 165 -8.44 6.45 -7.16
C ALA A 165 -7.94 7.47 -8.19
N GLY A 166 -6.74 8.00 -8.01
CA GLY A 166 -6.24 9.17 -8.74
C GLY A 166 -6.76 10.50 -8.16
N PRO A 167 -5.94 11.56 -8.19
CA PRO A 167 -6.26 12.84 -7.54
C PRO A 167 -7.47 13.55 -8.17
N GLY A 168 -7.79 13.27 -9.43
CA GLY A 168 -8.96 13.85 -10.10
C GLY A 168 -10.29 13.37 -9.52
N ASN A 169 -10.30 12.21 -8.88
CA ASN A 169 -11.50 11.59 -8.32
C ASN A 169 -11.70 11.90 -6.82
N VAL A 170 -10.74 12.55 -6.19
CA VAL A 170 -10.79 12.92 -4.76
C VAL A 170 -10.94 14.44 -4.64
N ARG A 171 -11.95 14.86 -3.89
CA ARG A 171 -12.18 16.30 -3.61
C ARG A 171 -12.00 16.58 -2.12
N ARG A 172 -13.10 16.67 -1.37
CA ARG A 172 -13.13 16.95 0.08
C ARG A 172 -13.41 15.72 0.93
N SER A 173 -13.69 14.59 0.31
CA SER A 173 -14.01 13.33 0.97
C SER A 173 -13.46 12.15 0.16
N VAL A 174 -13.31 11.00 0.83
CA VAL A 174 -13.00 9.73 0.18
C VAL A 174 -14.15 9.38 -0.78
N PRO A 175 -13.87 9.02 -2.05
CA PRO A 175 -14.91 8.62 -3.00
C PRO A 175 -15.74 7.44 -2.48
N ARG A 176 -17.06 7.58 -2.53
CA ARG A 176 -18.01 6.53 -2.08
C ARG A 176 -18.29 5.53 -3.21
N ASN A 177 -17.28 4.79 -3.64
CA ASN A 177 -17.37 3.79 -4.70
C ASN A 177 -17.20 2.34 -4.20
N GLY A 178 -17.15 2.14 -2.88
CA GLY A 178 -16.91 0.84 -2.26
C GLY A 178 -15.45 0.38 -2.33
N GLU A 179 -14.78 0.53 -3.46
CA GLU A 179 -13.39 0.12 -3.67
C GLU A 179 -12.41 1.01 -2.92
N THR A 180 -12.44 2.31 -3.19
CA THR A 180 -11.53 3.27 -2.55
C THR A 180 -11.78 3.39 -1.05
N GLU A 181 -13.04 3.31 -0.60
CA GLU A 181 -13.38 3.30 0.83
C GLU A 181 -12.73 2.10 1.53
N LEU A 182 -12.87 0.90 0.95
CA LEU A 182 -12.27 -0.32 1.50
C LEU A 182 -10.74 -0.25 1.47
N TYR A 183 -10.17 0.29 0.40
CA TYR A 183 -8.74 0.49 0.27
C TYR A 183 -8.21 1.41 1.38
N VAL A 184 -8.80 2.59 1.56
CA VAL A 184 -8.43 3.53 2.61
C VAL A 184 -8.56 2.88 3.99
N ALA A 185 -9.66 2.17 4.26
CA ALA A 185 -9.84 1.47 5.52
C ALA A 185 -8.72 0.45 5.80
N LYS A 186 -8.32 -0.34 4.79
CA LYS A 186 -7.22 -1.31 4.90
C LYS A 186 -5.87 -0.62 5.17
N VAL A 187 -5.53 0.41 4.39
CA VAL A 187 -4.27 1.15 4.58
C VAL A 187 -4.23 1.81 5.96
N MET A 188 -5.32 2.43 6.39
CA MET A 188 -5.36 3.08 7.71
C MET A 188 -5.26 2.08 8.86
N ALA A 189 -5.85 0.90 8.74
CA ALA A 189 -5.71 -0.18 9.72
C ALA A 189 -4.26 -0.67 9.78
N GLU A 190 -3.62 -0.88 8.61
CA GLU A 190 -2.22 -1.28 8.52
C GLU A 190 -1.28 -0.20 9.05
N TYR A 191 -1.52 1.05 8.71
CA TYR A 191 -0.77 2.20 9.21
C TYR A 191 -0.84 2.31 10.74
N LYS A 192 -2.03 2.11 11.32
CA LYS A 192 -2.21 2.10 12.79
C LYS A 192 -1.36 1.01 13.46
N ARG A 193 -1.23 -0.17 12.84
CA ARG A 193 -0.40 -1.27 13.35
C ARG A 193 1.09 -0.96 13.28
N ARG A 194 1.53 -0.27 12.23
CA ARG A 194 2.95 0.05 11.97
C ARG A 194 3.42 1.35 12.61
N ARG A 195 2.49 2.18 13.04
CA ARG A 195 2.82 3.45 13.67
C ARG A 195 3.59 3.17 14.96
N PRO A 196 4.79 3.78 15.17
CA PRO A 196 5.47 3.68 16.44
C PRO A 196 4.52 4.08 17.57
N THR A 197 4.39 3.23 18.58
CA THR A 197 3.64 3.59 19.78
C THR A 197 4.29 4.85 20.35
N PRO A 198 3.59 5.98 20.51
CA PRO A 198 4.18 7.11 21.19
C PRO A 198 4.70 6.62 22.54
N PRO A 199 5.89 7.04 22.98
CA PRO A 199 6.35 6.71 24.30
C PRO A 199 5.23 7.07 25.29
N PRO A 200 4.97 6.24 26.32
CA PRO A 200 3.92 6.51 27.27
C PRO A 200 4.07 7.96 27.71
N ALA A 201 3.02 8.75 27.56
CA ALA A 201 3.04 10.16 27.97
C ALA A 201 3.67 10.15 29.35
N LYS A 202 4.83 10.79 29.49
CA LYS A 202 5.52 10.88 30.79
C LYS A 202 4.43 11.19 31.77
N ALA A 203 4.15 10.24 32.67
CA ALA A 203 3.14 10.39 33.70
C ALA A 203 3.33 11.82 34.23
N LYS A 204 2.29 12.65 34.15
CA LYS A 204 2.36 14.06 34.57
C LYS A 204 3.22 14.06 35.80
N ALA A 205 4.40 14.66 35.70
CA ALA A 205 5.34 14.65 36.80
C ALA A 205 4.51 14.98 38.03
N GLU A 206 4.33 13.99 38.90
CA GLU A 206 3.62 14.18 40.17
C GLU A 206 4.31 15.37 40.79
N LYS A 207 3.59 16.48 40.92
CA LYS A 207 4.17 17.68 41.54
C LYS A 207 4.80 17.16 42.80
N PRO A 208 6.10 17.40 43.02
CA PRO A 208 6.75 16.90 44.20
C PRO A 208 5.90 17.35 45.40
N ARG A 209 5.36 16.35 46.12
CA ARG A 209 4.63 16.59 47.37
C ARG A 209 5.48 17.54 48.17
N ARG A 210 5.03 18.79 48.34
CA ARG A 210 5.73 19.82 49.06
C ARG A 210 6.11 19.17 50.42
N ALA A 211 7.38 18.89 50.61
CA ALA A 211 7.83 18.36 51.86
C ALA A 211 7.41 19.38 52.93
N LYS A 212 6.66 18.92 53.94
CA LYS A 212 6.30 19.79 55.05
C LYS A 212 7.58 20.37 55.61
N SER A 213 7.60 21.68 55.79
CA SER A 213 8.79 22.35 56.30
C SER A 213 9.05 21.87 57.70
N ALA A 214 10.30 21.72 58.11
CA ALA A 214 10.70 21.28 59.44
C ALA A 214 10.01 22.03 60.61
N PRO A 215 9.56 23.30 60.47
CA PRO A 215 8.73 23.98 61.45
C PRO A 215 7.31 23.40 61.63
N GLU A 216 6.66 22.96 60.51
CA GLU A 216 5.31 22.39 60.53
C GLU A 216 5.28 20.99 61.19
N GLU A 217 6.31 20.20 60.96
CA GLU A 217 6.48 18.89 61.59
C GLU A 217 6.69 18.96 63.11
N ARG A 218 7.46 20.00 63.54
CA ARG A 218 7.66 20.28 64.99
C ARG A 218 6.44 20.82 65.68
N ALA A 219 5.56 21.56 65.01
CA ALA A 219 4.30 22.04 65.55
C ALA A 219 3.29 20.86 65.76
N GLU A 220 3.12 19.99 64.75
CA GLU A 220 2.28 18.81 64.88
C GLU A 220 2.77 17.84 65.97
N ALA A 221 4.11 17.69 66.13
CA ALA A 221 4.66 16.83 67.16
C ALA A 221 4.41 17.37 68.55
N ARG A 222 4.44 18.71 68.78
CA ARG A 222 4.13 19.35 70.04
C ARG A 222 2.65 19.22 70.40
N GLU A 223 1.74 19.33 69.45
CA GLU A 223 0.31 19.21 69.66
C GLU A 223 -0.07 17.78 70.03
N ARG A 224 0.55 16.76 69.41
CA ARG A 224 0.37 15.34 69.76
C ARG A 224 0.94 14.98 71.13
N ALA A 225 2.01 15.68 71.56
CA ALA A 225 2.60 15.44 72.87
C ALA A 225 1.77 16.07 74.02
N GLY A 226 1.17 17.27 73.74
CA GLY A 226 0.30 17.97 74.71
C GLY A 226 -1.00 17.23 75.03
N SER A 227 -1.55 16.51 74.05
CA SER A 227 -2.84 15.75 74.23
C SER A 227 -2.73 14.49 75.09
N ARG A 228 -1.51 14.04 75.44
CA ARG A 228 -1.32 12.83 76.30
C ARG A 228 -1.25 13.10 77.79
N TYR A 229 -1.30 14.34 78.20
CA TYR A 229 -1.20 14.72 79.61
C TYR A 229 -2.47 15.29 80.22
N THR A 230 -3.59 15.20 79.53
CA THR A 230 -4.91 15.67 79.97
C THR A 230 -5.93 14.53 80.04
N GLN A 231 -5.61 13.37 80.60
CA GLN A 231 -6.53 12.34 81.11
C GLN A 231 -6.08 11.85 82.49
#